data_0a6160b5bf5e12a2ed26da4188734efc
#
_entry.id   0a6160b5bf5e12a2ed26da4188734efc
#
_cell.length_a   1.000
_cell.length_b   1.000
_cell.length_c   1.000
_cell.angle_alpha   90.00
_cell.angle_beta   90.00
_cell.angle_gamma   90.00
#
_symmetry.space_group_name_H-M   'P 1'
#
loop_
_entity.id
_entity.type
_entity.pdbx_description
1 polymer ?
#
loop_
_entity_poly.entity_id
_entity_poly.type
_entity_poly.pdbx_seq_one_letter_code
_entity_poly.pdbx_strand_id
1 'polypeptide(L)'
;MLRWVLFALIFVICAGAGEQKKKKVKPKSLARGWGDDISWVQNYEEGLSKMVKSQKPLMVIHHQANCPYSQALKKAFVADESIQKMAEEDFIMLNVVQETADKNLAPDGYYVPRILFVDPSRTVRADIVGRYSNRLYTYEPGDMAY
;
A
#
# COMPACT_ATOMS: atom_id res chain seq x y z
N MET A 1 -3.94 -42.44 62.77
CA MET A 1 -4.44 -41.12 62.55
C MET A 1 -3.82 -40.52 61.34
N LEU A 2 -4.48 -40.70 60.29
CA LEU A 2 -4.02 -40.13 59.03
C LEU A 2 -4.36 -38.66 58.99
N ARG A 3 -3.38 -37.90 59.11
CA ARG A 3 -3.50 -36.51 58.74
C ARG A 3 -3.21 -36.42 57.25
N TRP A 4 -4.23 -36.61 56.58
CA TRP A 4 -4.20 -36.26 55.17
C TRP A 4 -4.19 -34.76 55.13
N VAL A 5 -3.02 -34.23 55.15
CA VAL A 5 -2.85 -32.94 54.58
C VAL A 5 -3.13 -33.15 53.10
N LEU A 6 -4.32 -32.90 52.77
CA LEU A 6 -4.67 -32.64 51.43
C LEU A 6 -3.89 -31.39 51.07
N PHE A 7 -2.71 -31.61 50.58
CA PHE A 7 -2.18 -30.65 49.67
C PHE A 7 -3.14 -30.62 48.51
N ALA A 8 -4.13 -29.82 48.64
CA ALA A 8 -4.71 -29.24 47.50
C ALA A 8 -3.53 -28.54 46.82
N LEU A 9 -2.90 -29.27 45.98
CA LEU A 9 -2.12 -28.66 44.91
C LEU A 9 -3.10 -27.80 44.19
N ILE A 10 -3.14 -26.60 44.71
CA ILE A 10 -3.66 -25.53 43.89
C ILE A 10 -2.65 -25.43 42.77
N PHE A 11 -2.89 -26.22 41.77
CA PHE A 11 -2.42 -25.86 40.46
C PHE A 11 -3.10 -24.54 40.16
N VAL A 12 -2.51 -23.49 40.64
CA VAL A 12 -2.69 -22.23 39.99
C VAL A 12 -2.11 -22.45 38.59
N ILE A 13 -2.89 -23.07 37.79
CA ILE A 13 -2.67 -23.02 36.39
C ILE A 13 -2.79 -21.55 36.09
N CYS A 14 -1.68 -20.92 35.98
CA CYS A 14 -1.63 -19.62 35.29
C CYS A 14 -2.00 -19.85 33.82
N ALA A 15 -3.21 -20.29 33.62
CA ALA A 15 -3.76 -20.45 32.27
C ALA A 15 -3.96 -19.12 31.58
N GLY A 16 -3.78 -18.04 32.31
CA GLY A 16 -3.88 -16.70 31.75
C GLY A 16 -2.67 -16.21 30.99
N ALA A 17 -1.56 -16.92 31.05
CA ALA A 17 -0.36 -16.46 30.35
C ALA A 17 -0.36 -16.75 28.85
N GLY A 18 -1.36 -17.44 28.35
CA GLY A 18 -1.41 -17.82 26.95
C GLY A 18 -2.09 -16.84 26.01
N GLU A 19 -2.78 -15.86 26.54
CA GLU A 19 -3.31 -14.79 25.72
C GLU A 19 -2.31 -13.65 25.63
N GLN A 20 -1.18 -13.93 25.10
CA GLN A 20 -0.58 -12.95 24.24
C GLN A 20 -1.59 -12.77 23.10
N LYS A 21 -2.42 -11.75 23.24
CA LYS A 21 -2.93 -11.10 22.05
C LYS A 21 -1.69 -10.95 21.19
N LYS A 22 -1.56 -11.80 20.19
CA LYS A 22 -0.70 -11.48 19.07
C LYS A 22 -1.12 -10.08 18.72
N LYS A 23 -0.35 -9.09 19.16
CA LYS A 23 -0.45 -7.79 18.54
C LYS A 23 -0.49 -8.18 17.09
N LYS A 24 -1.61 -7.99 16.44
CA LYS A 24 -1.61 -7.99 15.01
C LYS A 24 -0.49 -7.03 14.73
N VAL A 25 0.69 -7.57 14.48
CA VAL A 25 1.73 -6.81 13.84
C VAL A 25 0.99 -6.40 12.60
N LYS A 26 0.49 -5.17 12.62
CA LYS A 26 0.01 -4.56 11.39
C LYS A 26 1.12 -4.87 10.43
N PRO A 27 0.92 -5.77 9.44
CA PRO A 27 1.97 -6.07 8.50
C PRO A 27 2.50 -4.71 8.13
N LYS A 28 3.80 -4.49 8.22
CA LYS A 28 4.44 -3.20 7.95
C LYS A 28 3.58 -2.53 6.94
N SER A 29 2.88 -1.49 7.35
CA SER A 29 1.71 -1.00 6.65
C SER A 29 1.98 -1.02 5.15
N LEU A 30 1.15 -1.68 4.37
CA LEU A 30 1.26 -1.67 2.90
C LEU A 30 1.23 -0.23 2.36
N ALA A 31 0.83 0.71 3.19
CA ALA A 31 0.86 2.13 2.91
C ALA A 31 2.27 2.68 2.68
N ARG A 32 3.29 2.12 3.31
CA ARG A 32 4.69 2.55 3.20
C ARG A 32 4.88 4.06 3.29
N GLY A 33 4.02 4.73 4.07
CA GLY A 33 4.03 6.17 4.25
C GLY A 33 3.24 6.97 3.21
N TRP A 34 2.49 6.31 2.32
CA TRP A 34 1.66 6.98 1.29
C TRP A 34 0.22 7.25 1.72
N GLY A 35 -0.14 6.90 2.93
CA GLY A 35 -1.46 7.16 3.53
C GLY A 35 -2.01 5.93 4.24
N ASP A 36 -2.11 6.00 5.57
CA ASP A 36 -2.49 4.86 6.41
C ASP A 36 -3.99 4.55 6.35
N ASP A 37 -4.81 5.52 5.98
CA ASP A 37 -6.27 5.36 5.85
C ASP A 37 -6.69 4.74 4.51
N ILE A 38 -5.77 4.64 3.56
CA ILE A 38 -6.01 4.05 2.26
C ILE A 38 -5.90 2.53 2.37
N SER A 39 -6.85 1.81 1.77
CA SER A 39 -6.82 0.34 1.69
C SER A 39 -5.90 -0.11 0.55
N TRP A 40 -4.64 -0.32 0.86
CA TRP A 40 -3.63 -0.75 -0.11
C TRP A 40 -3.74 -2.24 -0.42
N VAL A 41 -3.67 -2.60 -1.70
CA VAL A 41 -3.55 -3.99 -2.12
C VAL A 41 -2.10 -4.47 -2.03
N GLN A 42 -1.91 -5.79 -1.95
CA GLN A 42 -0.58 -6.39 -1.75
C GLN A 42 0.23 -6.46 -3.03
N ASN A 43 -0.43 -6.68 -4.16
CA ASN A 43 0.20 -6.88 -5.45
C ASN A 43 -0.74 -6.49 -6.60
N TYR A 44 -0.18 -6.50 -7.80
CA TYR A 44 -0.91 -6.11 -9.01
C TYR A 44 -2.10 -7.01 -9.31
N GLU A 45 -1.97 -8.32 -9.11
CA GLU A 45 -3.05 -9.27 -9.36
C GLU A 45 -4.25 -9.04 -8.45
N GLU A 46 -4.00 -8.80 -7.16
CA GLU A 46 -5.06 -8.40 -6.21
C GLU A 46 -5.70 -7.09 -6.62
N GLY A 47 -4.89 -6.12 -7.03
CA GLY A 47 -5.35 -4.83 -7.53
C GLY A 47 -6.28 -4.97 -8.73
N LEU A 48 -5.89 -5.77 -9.71
CA LEU A 48 -6.72 -6.05 -10.89
C LEU A 48 -8.04 -6.73 -10.52
N SER A 49 -8.01 -7.70 -9.62
CA SER A 49 -9.20 -8.41 -9.16
C SER A 49 -10.19 -7.47 -8.46
N LYS A 50 -9.72 -6.63 -7.56
CA LYS A 50 -10.54 -5.64 -6.88
C LYS A 50 -11.07 -4.56 -7.82
N MET A 51 -10.26 -4.14 -8.77
CA MET A 51 -10.63 -3.17 -9.79
C MET A 51 -11.82 -3.66 -10.61
N VAL A 52 -11.76 -4.90 -11.09
CA VAL A 52 -12.85 -5.51 -11.87
C VAL A 52 -14.13 -5.63 -11.05
N LYS A 53 -14.03 -6.04 -9.79
CA LYS A 53 -15.19 -6.18 -8.90
C LYS A 53 -15.85 -4.85 -8.57
N SER A 54 -15.04 -3.82 -8.32
CA SER A 54 -15.52 -2.51 -7.88
C SER A 54 -15.80 -1.54 -9.02
N GLN A 55 -15.28 -1.81 -10.22
CA GLN A 55 -15.27 -0.89 -11.36
C GLN A 55 -14.56 0.44 -11.08
N LYS A 56 -13.65 0.45 -10.09
CA LYS A 56 -12.78 1.58 -9.79
C LYS A 56 -11.43 1.40 -10.50
N PRO A 57 -10.80 2.47 -11.00
CA PRO A 57 -9.47 2.37 -11.59
C PRO A 57 -8.42 2.04 -10.53
N LEU A 58 -7.33 1.44 -11.00
CA LEU A 58 -6.16 1.11 -10.19
C LEU A 58 -5.09 2.18 -10.38
N MET A 59 -4.57 2.71 -9.29
CA MET A 59 -3.39 3.58 -9.28
C MET A 59 -2.19 2.80 -8.77
N VAL A 60 -1.13 2.74 -9.57
CA VAL A 60 0.11 2.04 -9.21
C VAL A 60 1.23 3.05 -9.05
N ILE A 61 1.74 3.16 -7.84
CA ILE A 61 2.84 4.05 -7.48
C ILE A 61 4.13 3.23 -7.33
N HIS A 62 5.10 3.49 -8.18
CA HIS A 62 6.45 2.92 -8.03
C HIS A 62 7.35 3.94 -7.35
N HIS A 63 8.01 3.51 -6.27
CA HIS A 63 8.86 4.37 -5.48
C HIS A 63 10.00 3.60 -4.83
N GLN A 64 10.99 4.33 -4.31
CA GLN A 64 12.09 3.77 -3.53
C GLN A 64 12.35 4.64 -2.30
N ALA A 65 12.65 3.98 -1.17
CA ALA A 65 12.86 4.67 0.10
C ALA A 65 14.09 5.60 0.09
N ASN A 66 15.11 5.25 -0.66
CA ASN A 66 16.36 6.02 -0.77
C ASN A 66 16.38 7.02 -1.92
N CYS A 67 15.27 7.18 -2.63
CA CYS A 67 15.16 8.13 -3.73
C CYS A 67 14.60 9.47 -3.22
N PRO A 68 15.35 10.58 -3.28
CA PRO A 68 14.87 11.90 -2.84
C PRO A 68 13.60 12.36 -3.57
N TYR A 69 13.48 12.07 -4.85
CA TYR A 69 12.31 12.42 -5.65
C TYR A 69 11.07 11.62 -5.24
N SER A 70 11.23 10.35 -4.94
CA SER A 70 10.16 9.51 -4.38
C SER A 70 9.69 10.04 -3.03
N GLN A 71 10.62 10.44 -2.15
CA GLN A 71 10.28 10.99 -0.84
C GLN A 71 9.57 12.32 -0.94
N ALA A 72 10.01 13.20 -1.84
CA ALA A 72 9.37 14.50 -2.05
C ALA A 72 7.93 14.35 -2.58
N LEU A 73 7.72 13.45 -3.53
CA LEU A 73 6.39 13.16 -4.06
C LEU A 73 5.48 12.55 -2.99
N LYS A 74 5.99 11.60 -2.23
CA LYS A 74 5.26 10.97 -1.12
C LYS A 74 4.79 12.01 -0.09
N LYS A 75 5.67 12.91 0.30
CA LYS A 75 5.35 13.98 1.25
C LYS A 75 4.21 14.86 0.74
N ALA A 76 4.25 15.25 -0.52
CA ALA A 76 3.21 16.06 -1.14
C ALA A 76 1.88 15.30 -1.28
N PHE A 77 1.93 14.03 -1.65
CA PHE A 77 0.78 13.16 -1.80
C PHE A 77 0.03 12.99 -0.46
N VAL A 78 0.77 12.75 0.62
CA VAL A 78 0.19 12.56 1.96
C VAL A 78 -0.35 13.87 2.53
N ALA A 79 0.27 15.01 2.21
CA ALA A 79 -0.15 16.31 2.70
C ALA A 79 -1.43 16.83 2.05
N ASP A 80 -1.81 16.31 0.90
CA ASP A 80 -3.01 16.74 0.17
C ASP A 80 -4.22 15.89 0.59
N GLU A 81 -5.11 16.49 1.36
CA GLU A 81 -6.30 15.82 1.88
C GLU A 81 -7.27 15.38 0.77
N SER A 82 -7.39 16.16 -0.29
CA SER A 82 -8.24 15.84 -1.44
C SER A 82 -7.75 14.59 -2.17
N ILE A 83 -6.45 14.50 -2.38
CA ILE A 83 -5.82 13.33 -3.01
C ILE A 83 -5.96 12.11 -2.12
N GLN A 84 -5.72 12.23 -0.82
CA GLN A 84 -5.89 11.14 0.13
C GLN A 84 -7.32 10.60 0.12
N LYS A 85 -8.30 11.50 0.08
CA LYS A 85 -9.72 11.14 0.02
C LYS A 85 -10.07 10.44 -1.29
N MET A 86 -9.64 10.96 -2.43
CA MET A 86 -9.84 10.32 -3.73
C MET A 86 -9.18 8.93 -3.78
N ALA A 87 -7.99 8.82 -3.28
CA ALA A 87 -7.28 7.54 -3.23
C ALA A 87 -8.00 6.51 -2.37
N GLU A 88 -8.60 6.94 -1.28
CA GLU A 88 -9.37 6.07 -0.40
C GLU A 88 -10.71 5.64 -1.02
N GLU A 89 -11.42 6.56 -1.65
CA GLU A 89 -12.81 6.36 -2.08
C GLU A 89 -12.94 5.92 -3.56
N ASP A 90 -12.10 6.44 -4.44
CA ASP A 90 -12.34 6.37 -5.89
C ASP A 90 -11.37 5.45 -6.63
N PHE A 91 -10.30 5.01 -5.98
CA PHE A 91 -9.26 4.19 -6.58
C PHE A 91 -9.02 2.89 -5.80
N ILE A 92 -8.57 1.89 -6.53
CA ILE A 92 -7.83 0.78 -5.94
C ILE A 92 -6.36 1.22 -5.93
N MET A 93 -5.70 1.10 -4.78
CA MET A 93 -4.37 1.68 -4.60
C MET A 93 -3.31 0.59 -4.39
N LEU A 94 -2.24 0.69 -5.15
CA LEU A 94 -1.05 -0.15 -5.04
C LEU A 94 0.20 0.73 -5.02
N ASN A 95 1.08 0.53 -4.06
CA ASN A 95 2.42 1.09 -4.13
C ASN A 95 3.46 -0.04 -4.12
N VAL A 96 4.52 0.12 -4.90
CA VAL A 96 5.52 -0.91 -5.17
C VAL A 96 6.91 -0.33 -4.98
N VAL A 97 7.72 -0.99 -4.17
CA VAL A 97 9.13 -0.60 -3.93
C VAL A 97 10.12 -1.46 -4.73
N GLN A 98 9.65 -2.56 -5.28
CA GLN A 98 10.45 -3.45 -6.11
C GLN A 98 10.14 -3.21 -7.59
N GLU A 99 11.12 -3.50 -8.44
CA GLU A 99 10.86 -3.49 -9.87
C GLU A 99 9.84 -4.56 -10.24
N THR A 100 8.97 -4.20 -11.16
CA THR A 100 8.00 -5.12 -11.70
C THR A 100 8.59 -5.92 -12.87
N ALA A 101 8.25 -7.20 -12.93
CA ALA A 101 8.51 -8.01 -14.11
C ALA A 101 7.53 -7.71 -15.26
N ASP A 102 6.43 -7.02 -14.96
CA ASP A 102 5.41 -6.67 -15.94
C ASP A 102 5.79 -5.39 -16.68
N LYS A 103 6.13 -5.54 -17.95
CA LYS A 103 6.51 -4.44 -18.83
C LYS A 103 5.37 -3.42 -19.05
N ASN A 104 4.12 -3.81 -18.87
CA ASN A 104 2.99 -2.90 -18.97
C ASN A 104 3.03 -1.83 -17.87
N LEU A 105 3.66 -2.14 -16.74
CA LEU A 105 3.87 -1.19 -15.63
C LEU A 105 5.16 -0.37 -15.76
N ALA A 106 5.90 -0.54 -16.83
CA ALA A 106 7.11 0.22 -17.14
C ALA A 106 7.18 0.53 -18.64
N PRO A 107 6.18 1.20 -19.22
CA PRO A 107 6.08 1.37 -20.66
C PRO A 107 7.21 2.21 -21.27
N ASP A 108 7.83 3.08 -20.52
CA ASP A 108 8.95 3.92 -20.95
C ASP A 108 10.20 3.84 -20.06
N GLY A 109 10.24 2.87 -19.15
CA GLY A 109 11.40 2.61 -18.30
C GLY A 109 11.06 2.31 -16.85
N TYR A 110 12.09 1.97 -16.07
CA TYR A 110 11.99 1.53 -14.68
C TYR A 110 12.36 2.62 -13.67
N TYR A 111 12.30 3.86 -14.05
CA TYR A 111 12.60 5.00 -13.16
C TYR A 111 11.57 5.14 -12.05
N VAL A 112 11.97 5.76 -10.96
CA VAL A 112 11.11 6.12 -9.84
C VAL A 112 11.27 7.60 -9.51
N PRO A 113 10.25 8.28 -8.99
CA PRO A 113 8.87 7.80 -8.86
C PRO A 113 8.15 7.76 -10.20
N ARG A 114 7.21 6.84 -10.34
CA ARG A 114 6.27 6.84 -11.46
C ARG A 114 4.89 6.40 -11.01
N ILE A 115 3.88 6.97 -11.59
CA ILE A 115 2.48 6.64 -11.30
C ILE A 115 1.80 6.23 -12.60
N LEU A 116 1.19 5.06 -12.58
CA LEU A 116 0.43 4.52 -13.69
C LEU A 116 -1.02 4.30 -13.28
N PHE A 117 -1.91 4.58 -14.20
CA PHE A 117 -3.34 4.35 -14.03
C PHE A 117 -3.78 3.19 -14.92
N VAL A 118 -4.55 2.28 -14.35
CA VAL A 118 -5.12 1.13 -15.06
C VAL A 118 -6.63 1.24 -14.96
N ASP A 119 -7.30 1.17 -16.10
CA ASP A 119 -8.76 1.23 -16.13
C ASP A 119 -9.40 -0.15 -15.88
N PRO A 120 -10.72 -0.22 -15.59
CA PRO A 120 -11.40 -1.48 -15.32
C PRO A 120 -11.37 -2.50 -16.44
N SER A 121 -11.00 -2.10 -17.66
CA SER A 121 -10.76 -3.02 -18.77
C SER A 121 -9.40 -3.73 -18.69
N ARG A 122 -8.63 -3.47 -17.63
CA ARG A 122 -7.26 -3.95 -17.42
C ARG A 122 -6.23 -3.34 -18.38
N THR A 123 -6.53 -2.19 -18.92
CA THR A 123 -5.63 -1.45 -19.80
C THR A 123 -4.90 -0.38 -19.04
N VAL A 124 -3.56 -0.39 -19.11
CA VAL A 124 -2.73 0.71 -18.61
C VAL A 124 -2.99 1.95 -19.46
N ARG A 125 -3.36 3.05 -18.81
CA ARG A 125 -3.69 4.31 -19.46
C ARG A 125 -2.42 5.06 -19.85
N ALA A 126 -1.89 4.72 -21.01
CA ALA A 126 -0.70 5.36 -21.58
C ALA A 126 -0.93 6.82 -22.00
N ASP A 127 -2.17 7.24 -22.05
CA ASP A 127 -2.60 8.61 -22.36
C ASP A 127 -2.61 9.53 -21.14
N ILE A 128 -2.54 8.99 -19.93
CA ILE A 128 -2.45 9.78 -18.68
C ILE A 128 -0.99 9.90 -18.29
N VAL A 129 -0.41 11.05 -18.59
CA VAL A 129 1.03 11.32 -18.43
C VAL A 129 1.27 12.63 -17.70
N GLY A 130 2.46 12.74 -17.10
CA GLY A 130 2.95 13.98 -16.51
C GLY A 130 3.50 14.96 -17.56
N ARG A 131 4.29 15.92 -17.07
CA ARG A 131 4.79 17.04 -17.89
C ARG A 131 6.05 16.74 -18.71
N TYR A 132 6.72 15.62 -18.44
CA TYR A 132 8.01 15.30 -19.07
C TYR A 132 7.84 14.46 -20.32
N SER A 133 8.65 14.73 -21.34
CA SER A 133 8.64 13.97 -22.59
C SER A 133 9.46 12.67 -22.53
N ASN A 134 10.38 12.57 -21.57
CA ASN A 134 11.30 11.43 -21.45
C ASN A 134 11.06 10.55 -20.23
N ARG A 135 10.13 10.91 -19.38
CA ARG A 135 9.66 10.16 -18.22
C ARG A 135 8.18 10.46 -18.04
N LEU A 136 7.38 9.89 -18.92
CA LEU A 136 5.98 10.28 -19.06
C LEU A 136 5.16 10.11 -17.80
N TYR A 137 5.51 9.14 -16.96
CA TYR A 137 4.75 8.79 -15.76
C TYR A 137 5.36 9.33 -14.47
N THR A 138 6.38 10.19 -14.57
CA THR A 138 6.94 10.90 -13.43
C THR A 138 6.07 12.10 -13.08
N TYR A 139 5.82 12.25 -11.79
CA TYR A 139 5.12 13.39 -11.20
C TYR A 139 5.98 14.05 -10.16
N GLU A 140 5.78 15.34 -9.99
CA GLU A 140 6.46 16.16 -8.98
C GLU A 140 5.47 16.66 -7.93
N PRO A 141 5.95 17.13 -6.76
CA PRO A 141 5.06 17.70 -5.74
C PRO A 141 4.10 18.77 -6.26
N GLY A 142 4.56 19.61 -7.22
CA GLY A 142 3.74 20.65 -7.83
C GLY A 142 2.58 20.13 -8.68
N ASP A 143 2.63 18.87 -9.10
CA ASP A 143 1.58 18.26 -9.92
C ASP A 143 0.35 17.84 -9.09
N MET A 144 0.47 17.86 -7.76
CA MET A 144 -0.63 17.50 -6.86
C MET A 144 -1.81 18.48 -6.91
N ALA A 145 -1.59 19.68 -7.45
CA ALA A 145 -2.63 20.70 -7.59
C ALA A 145 -3.50 20.54 -8.86
N TYR A 146 -3.14 19.63 -9.76
CA TYR A 146 -3.80 19.37 -11.02
C TYR A 146 -4.27 17.91 -11.08
#